data_be227c4a1635eff5aa245fa81cf3de56
#
_entry.id   be227c4a1635eff5aa245fa81cf3de56
#
_cell.length_a   1.000
_cell.length_b   1.000
_cell.length_c   1.000
_cell.angle_alpha   90.00
_cell.angle_beta   90.00
_cell.angle_gamma   90.00
#
_symmetry.space_group_name_H-M   'P 1'
#
loop_
_entity.id
_entity.type
_entity.pdbx_description
1 polymer ?
#
loop_
_entity_poly.entity_id
_entity_poly.type
_entity_poly.pdbx_seq_one_letter_code
_entity_poly.pdbx_strand_id
1 'polypeptide(L)'
;MGHDEVDKKYGKWADIKKLSKNSNIMTDLVINHASSEGLWYKNFLKGINPGKDYFYTVNKNFDISKVVRPRDHELLKKVDQSKDDQFFWCTFSYDQIDLNFKNPEVLLAFIKLILKLATFGIKIFRLDAVAFLWKESGSTCLNLPKTHEIIKLLRDIVDQIDNNIIIVTETNLPKHENLSYFGKNDEAHWIYNFPLPPLIVNTFLFANSNVLTKWSMKMPPAQVGNAYLNFIASHDGIGMRPAEGLLSDSEIKKMLVRLKKNGSQFSMRKVSTKEEKVYEANISLFNALQYTDSDRDGVFALKRFIAAHSIILSIEGVPAFYFNSIFATKNDNNSFLKNNLKRDLNRYKWNYSELITKIETQSTTEFKCYEQLKKLISIR
;
A
#
# COMPACT_ATOMS: atom_id res chain seq x y z
N MET A 1 -4.11 7.79 -18.18
CA MET A 1 -3.05 6.83 -18.58
C MET A 1 -3.60 5.42 -18.46
N GLY A 2 -3.26 4.54 -19.39
CA GLY A 2 -3.56 3.11 -19.30
C GLY A 2 -2.58 2.42 -18.35
N HIS A 3 -2.91 1.21 -17.89
CA HIS A 3 -2.01 0.39 -17.06
C HIS A 3 -0.70 0.00 -17.79
N ASP A 4 -0.65 0.15 -19.09
CA ASP A 4 0.43 -0.28 -19.97
C ASP A 4 1.21 0.88 -20.63
N GLU A 5 1.10 2.08 -20.06
CA GLU A 5 1.76 3.28 -20.56
C GLU A 5 2.73 3.86 -19.52
N VAL A 6 3.88 4.31 -19.98
CA VAL A 6 4.78 5.16 -19.19
C VAL A 6 4.42 6.61 -19.46
N ASP A 7 4.27 7.41 -18.42
CA ASP A 7 4.08 8.85 -18.57
C ASP A 7 5.30 9.44 -19.27
N LYS A 8 5.05 10.08 -20.40
CA LYS A 8 6.10 10.69 -21.26
C LYS A 8 7.00 11.65 -20.50
N LYS A 9 6.49 12.24 -19.41
CA LYS A 9 7.26 13.12 -18.52
C LYS A 9 8.41 12.38 -17.82
N TYR A 10 8.25 11.07 -17.56
CA TYR A 10 9.23 10.27 -16.81
C TYR A 10 10.07 9.34 -17.69
N GLY A 11 9.71 9.17 -18.96
CA GLY A 11 10.44 8.32 -19.87
C GLY A 11 9.58 7.41 -20.74
N LYS A 12 10.15 6.28 -21.16
CA LYS A 12 9.52 5.29 -22.03
C LYS A 12 9.91 3.87 -21.63
N TRP A 13 9.25 2.87 -22.18
CA TRP A 13 9.52 1.46 -21.90
C TRP A 13 10.97 1.03 -22.15
N ALA A 14 11.65 1.66 -23.11
CA ALA A 14 13.08 1.39 -23.34
C ALA A 14 13.95 1.79 -22.14
N ASP A 15 13.58 2.83 -21.40
CA ASP A 15 14.30 3.26 -20.20
C ASP A 15 14.08 2.26 -19.05
N ILE A 16 12.84 1.79 -18.87
CA ILE A 16 12.52 0.72 -17.93
C ILE A 16 13.32 -0.56 -18.25
N LYS A 17 13.35 -0.96 -19.53
CA LYS A 17 14.12 -2.12 -20.01
C LYS A 17 15.62 -1.98 -19.77
N LYS A 18 16.16 -0.74 -19.85
CA LYS A 18 17.56 -0.47 -19.51
C LYS A 18 17.82 -0.63 -18.01
N LEU A 19 16.94 -0.11 -17.17
CA LEU A 19 17.04 -0.25 -15.71
C LEU A 19 16.92 -1.72 -15.26
N SER A 20 16.04 -2.51 -15.88
CA SER A 20 15.82 -3.92 -15.53
C SER A 20 17.03 -4.83 -15.77
N LYS A 21 18.04 -4.38 -16.54
CA LYS A 21 19.30 -5.11 -16.72
C LYS A 21 20.16 -5.15 -15.44
N ASN A 22 20.03 -4.16 -14.59
CA ASN A 22 20.87 -3.98 -13.41
C ASN A 22 20.10 -4.14 -12.08
N SER A 23 18.77 -4.19 -12.14
CA SER A 23 17.93 -4.27 -10.94
C SER A 23 16.60 -4.93 -11.27
N ASN A 24 16.09 -5.75 -10.36
CA ASN A 24 14.71 -6.22 -10.46
C ASN A 24 13.75 -5.06 -10.24
N ILE A 25 12.83 -4.86 -11.18
CA ILE A 25 11.85 -3.79 -11.12
C ILE A 25 10.52 -4.35 -10.66
N MET A 26 9.94 -3.72 -9.65
CA MET A 26 8.56 -3.93 -9.23
C MET A 26 7.66 -2.86 -9.84
N THR A 27 6.49 -3.26 -10.32
CA THR A 27 5.43 -2.35 -10.74
C THR A 27 4.14 -2.63 -10.01
N ASP A 28 3.36 -1.57 -9.80
CA ASP A 28 1.98 -1.72 -9.35
C ASP A 28 1.09 -2.22 -10.49
N LEU A 29 0.26 -3.20 -10.16
CA LEU A 29 -0.94 -3.53 -10.89
C LEU A 29 -2.12 -3.06 -10.04
N VAL A 30 -2.72 -1.93 -10.41
CA VAL A 30 -3.94 -1.42 -9.77
C VAL A 30 -5.10 -2.30 -10.23
N ILE A 31 -5.16 -3.51 -9.64
CA ILE A 31 -6.01 -4.59 -10.14
C ILE A 31 -7.48 -4.42 -9.72
N ASN A 32 -7.76 -3.76 -8.59
CA ASN A 32 -9.13 -3.64 -8.11
C ASN A 32 -9.97 -2.60 -8.87
N HIS A 33 -9.37 -1.54 -9.39
CA HIS A 33 -10.11 -0.41 -9.98
C HIS A 33 -9.35 0.24 -11.12
N ALA A 34 -10.06 1.03 -11.92
CA ALA A 34 -9.48 1.84 -12.98
C ALA A 34 -10.01 3.27 -12.94
N SER A 35 -9.23 4.19 -13.52
CA SER A 35 -9.59 5.61 -13.56
C SER A 35 -10.80 5.86 -14.46
N SER A 36 -11.72 6.73 -14.02
CA SER A 36 -12.82 7.26 -14.84
C SER A 36 -12.36 8.12 -16.05
N GLU A 37 -11.07 8.50 -16.07
CA GLU A 37 -10.45 9.18 -17.21
C GLU A 37 -9.79 8.21 -18.21
N GLY A 38 -9.71 6.91 -17.85
CA GLY A 38 -9.03 5.89 -18.64
C GLY A 38 -9.80 5.44 -19.88
N LEU A 39 -9.08 4.76 -20.80
CA LEU A 39 -9.65 4.24 -22.03
C LEU A 39 -10.78 3.23 -21.76
N TRP A 40 -10.59 2.32 -20.79
CA TRP A 40 -11.60 1.31 -20.48
C TRP A 40 -12.93 1.92 -20.04
N TYR A 41 -12.87 2.99 -19.22
CA TYR A 41 -14.10 3.68 -18.78
C TYR A 41 -14.79 4.40 -19.95
N LYS A 42 -14.03 5.11 -20.80
CA LYS A 42 -14.57 5.77 -21.99
C LYS A 42 -15.22 4.78 -22.95
N ASN A 43 -14.66 3.60 -23.08
CA ASN A 43 -15.19 2.52 -23.89
C ASN A 43 -16.41 1.86 -23.24
N PHE A 44 -16.43 1.70 -21.91
CA PHE A 44 -17.59 1.22 -21.16
C PHE A 44 -18.82 2.10 -21.43
N LEU A 45 -18.67 3.41 -21.34
CA LEU A 45 -19.77 4.34 -21.63
C LEU A 45 -20.29 4.24 -23.07
N LYS A 46 -19.44 3.83 -24.00
CA LYS A 46 -19.81 3.63 -25.43
C LYS A 46 -20.27 2.20 -25.75
N GLY A 47 -20.17 1.28 -24.80
CA GLY A 47 -20.49 -0.14 -25.02
C GLY A 47 -19.55 -0.88 -25.96
N ILE A 48 -18.28 -0.45 -26.07
CA ILE A 48 -17.26 -1.01 -26.98
C ILE A 48 -16.08 -1.65 -26.23
N ASN A 49 -15.39 -2.60 -26.85
CA ASN A 49 -14.21 -3.25 -26.32
C ASN A 49 -12.91 -2.53 -26.73
N PRO A 50 -11.79 -2.64 -25.93
CA PRO A 50 -11.80 -3.19 -24.56
C PRO A 50 -12.46 -2.21 -23.58
N GLY A 51 -13.17 -2.72 -22.60
CA GLY A 51 -13.80 -1.89 -21.56
C GLY A 51 -15.28 -2.13 -21.36
N LYS A 52 -16.00 -2.61 -22.39
CA LYS A 52 -17.40 -3.02 -22.26
C LYS A 52 -17.52 -4.03 -21.12
N ASP A 53 -18.43 -3.78 -20.18
CA ASP A 53 -18.71 -4.64 -19.03
C ASP A 53 -17.50 -4.87 -18.06
N TYR A 54 -16.45 -4.03 -18.13
CA TYR A 54 -15.27 -4.16 -17.26
C TYR A 54 -15.50 -3.59 -15.87
N PHE A 55 -16.44 -2.66 -15.69
CA PHE A 55 -16.68 -1.99 -14.41
C PHE A 55 -17.82 -2.67 -13.63
N TYR A 56 -17.64 -2.75 -12.31
CA TYR A 56 -18.62 -3.35 -11.45
C TYR A 56 -19.77 -2.37 -11.19
N THR A 57 -20.96 -2.74 -11.62
CA THR A 57 -22.19 -1.98 -11.41
C THR A 57 -23.19 -2.81 -10.62
N VAL A 58 -24.01 -2.15 -9.82
CA VAL A 58 -25.07 -2.76 -9.02
C VAL A 58 -26.36 -1.96 -9.13
N ASN A 59 -27.49 -2.61 -8.86
CA ASN A 59 -28.78 -1.96 -8.67
C ASN A 59 -29.05 -1.66 -7.18
N LYS A 60 -30.15 -1.00 -6.88
CA LYS A 60 -30.56 -0.63 -5.52
C LYS A 60 -30.81 -1.82 -4.58
N ASN A 61 -31.06 -3.03 -5.14
CA ASN A 61 -31.37 -4.22 -4.36
C ASN A 61 -30.11 -4.96 -3.88
N PHE A 62 -28.92 -4.50 -4.27
CA PHE A 62 -27.67 -5.10 -3.81
C PHE A 62 -27.44 -4.74 -2.33
N ASP A 63 -27.38 -5.75 -1.47
CA ASP A 63 -27.17 -5.55 -0.05
C ASP A 63 -25.72 -5.19 0.26
N ILE A 64 -25.50 -3.94 0.64
CA ILE A 64 -24.18 -3.38 1.01
C ILE A 64 -24.02 -3.22 2.54
N SER A 65 -24.94 -3.72 3.34
CA SER A 65 -24.99 -3.47 4.79
C SER A 65 -23.74 -3.94 5.55
N LYS A 66 -23.07 -5.00 5.05
CA LYS A 66 -21.87 -5.58 5.67
C LYS A 66 -20.56 -5.18 4.98
N VAL A 67 -20.61 -4.38 3.92
CA VAL A 67 -19.43 -4.03 3.13
C VAL A 67 -18.41 -3.26 3.96
N VAL A 68 -17.18 -3.74 3.98
CA VAL A 68 -16.07 -3.04 4.65
C VAL A 68 -15.62 -1.85 3.81
N ARG A 69 -15.63 -0.67 4.42
CA ARG A 69 -15.35 0.61 3.78
C ARG A 69 -14.01 1.18 4.24
N PRO A 70 -13.00 1.29 3.36
CA PRO A 70 -11.72 1.91 3.69
C PRO A 70 -11.76 3.45 3.62
N ARG A 71 -12.87 4.04 3.17
CA ARG A 71 -13.07 5.49 3.00
C ARG A 71 -14.43 5.90 3.57
N ASP A 72 -14.60 7.20 3.79
CA ASP A 72 -15.79 7.83 4.39
C ASP A 72 -16.84 8.29 3.36
N HIS A 73 -16.47 8.44 2.08
CA HIS A 73 -17.42 8.81 1.01
C HIS A 73 -18.46 7.69 0.76
N GLU A 74 -19.52 7.96 0.04
CA GLU A 74 -20.49 6.93 -0.36
C GLU A 74 -19.88 5.91 -1.33
N LEU A 75 -20.23 4.62 -1.15
CA LEU A 75 -19.69 3.52 -1.94
C LEU A 75 -20.15 3.56 -3.40
N LEU A 76 -21.40 3.96 -3.58
CA LEU A 76 -22.08 3.86 -4.87
C LEU A 76 -22.19 5.24 -5.52
N LYS A 77 -21.78 5.33 -6.78
CA LYS A 77 -21.95 6.51 -7.63
C LYS A 77 -22.94 6.19 -8.74
N LYS A 78 -23.96 7.00 -8.92
CA LYS A 78 -24.95 6.79 -9.99
C LYS A 78 -24.26 6.79 -11.36
N VAL A 79 -24.66 5.84 -12.22
CA VAL A 79 -24.21 5.81 -13.62
C VAL A 79 -25.03 6.84 -14.39
N ASP A 80 -24.36 7.86 -14.89
CA ASP A 80 -25.02 8.88 -15.73
C ASP A 80 -25.55 8.21 -17.01
N GLN A 81 -26.78 8.54 -17.41
CA GLN A 81 -27.45 8.02 -18.60
C GLN A 81 -27.89 6.54 -18.54
N SER A 82 -27.81 5.85 -17.40
CA SER A 82 -28.37 4.51 -17.25
C SER A 82 -29.90 4.57 -17.19
N LYS A 83 -30.58 3.75 -18.03
CA LYS A 83 -32.03 3.56 -17.97
C LYS A 83 -32.49 2.76 -16.76
N ASP A 84 -31.60 2.01 -16.11
CA ASP A 84 -31.93 0.95 -15.12
C ASP A 84 -31.47 1.28 -13.68
N ASP A 85 -31.38 2.55 -13.29
CA ASP A 85 -30.94 2.93 -11.92
C ASP A 85 -29.70 2.14 -11.44
N GLN A 86 -28.69 2.05 -12.30
CA GLN A 86 -27.41 1.41 -11.99
C GLN A 86 -26.45 2.36 -11.28
N PHE A 87 -25.62 1.77 -10.44
CA PHE A 87 -24.59 2.48 -9.67
C PHE A 87 -23.23 1.82 -9.88
N PHE A 88 -22.21 2.63 -10.15
CA PHE A 88 -20.83 2.21 -10.08
C PHE A 88 -20.41 1.93 -8.65
N TRP A 89 -19.61 0.89 -8.47
CA TRP A 89 -18.96 0.60 -7.22
C TRP A 89 -17.63 1.34 -7.13
N CYS A 90 -17.43 2.14 -6.06
CA CYS A 90 -16.28 3.02 -5.85
C CYS A 90 -15.68 2.79 -4.46
N THR A 91 -14.83 1.78 -4.31
CA THR A 91 -14.23 1.44 -3.01
C THR A 91 -13.38 2.59 -2.45
N PHE A 92 -12.60 3.28 -3.29
CA PHE A 92 -11.59 4.25 -2.85
C PHE A 92 -11.92 5.70 -3.16
N SER A 93 -12.47 6.00 -4.33
CA SER A 93 -12.91 7.34 -4.74
C SER A 93 -13.79 7.28 -5.99
N TYR A 94 -14.49 8.38 -6.30
CA TYR A 94 -15.40 8.40 -7.45
C TYR A 94 -14.74 8.44 -8.82
N ASP A 95 -13.42 8.65 -8.87
CA ASP A 95 -12.61 8.54 -10.09
C ASP A 95 -11.90 7.19 -10.21
N GLN A 96 -11.96 6.34 -9.16
CA GLN A 96 -11.40 5.00 -9.10
C GLN A 96 -12.55 3.98 -9.04
N ILE A 97 -13.04 3.57 -10.21
CA ILE A 97 -14.21 2.70 -10.31
C ILE A 97 -13.76 1.24 -10.31
N ASP A 98 -14.37 0.44 -9.46
CA ASP A 98 -14.00 -0.97 -9.26
C ASP A 98 -14.29 -1.80 -10.51
N LEU A 99 -13.40 -2.74 -10.78
CA LEU A 99 -13.49 -3.65 -11.92
C LEU A 99 -14.33 -4.89 -11.60
N ASN A 100 -14.94 -5.44 -12.63
CA ASN A 100 -15.85 -6.59 -12.55
C ASN A 100 -15.12 -7.91 -12.82
N PHE A 101 -14.50 -8.50 -11.81
CA PHE A 101 -13.83 -9.80 -11.95
C PHE A 101 -14.78 -11.01 -12.15
N LYS A 102 -16.10 -10.80 -12.13
CA LYS A 102 -17.06 -11.81 -12.64
C LYS A 102 -17.03 -11.90 -14.16
N ASN A 103 -16.54 -10.86 -14.84
CA ASN A 103 -16.27 -10.88 -16.27
C ASN A 103 -14.85 -11.42 -16.53
N PRO A 104 -14.69 -12.61 -17.15
CA PRO A 104 -13.38 -13.20 -17.41
C PRO A 104 -12.48 -12.34 -18.31
N GLU A 105 -13.05 -11.47 -19.15
CA GLU A 105 -12.26 -10.56 -19.99
C GLU A 105 -11.44 -9.56 -19.17
N VAL A 106 -11.89 -9.19 -17.96
CA VAL A 106 -11.12 -8.35 -17.04
C VAL A 106 -9.86 -9.10 -16.59
N LEU A 107 -9.99 -10.35 -16.15
CA LEU A 107 -8.87 -11.17 -15.75
C LEU A 107 -7.89 -11.40 -16.91
N LEU A 108 -8.41 -11.73 -18.11
CA LEU A 108 -7.59 -11.88 -19.32
C LEU A 108 -6.83 -10.60 -19.68
N ALA A 109 -7.44 -9.43 -19.49
CA ALA A 109 -6.77 -8.15 -19.71
C ALA A 109 -5.57 -7.97 -18.76
N PHE A 110 -5.68 -8.33 -17.48
CA PHE A 110 -4.58 -8.29 -16.53
C PHE A 110 -3.51 -9.34 -16.81
N ILE A 111 -3.87 -10.54 -17.22
CA ILE A 111 -2.90 -11.57 -17.66
C ILE A 111 -2.08 -11.04 -18.85
N LYS A 112 -2.74 -10.52 -19.89
CA LYS A 112 -2.05 -9.90 -21.04
C LYS A 112 -1.15 -8.74 -20.63
N LEU A 113 -1.57 -7.94 -19.65
CA LEU A 113 -0.78 -6.85 -19.10
C LEU A 113 0.48 -7.36 -18.41
N ILE A 114 0.37 -8.36 -17.53
CA ILE A 114 1.51 -9.00 -16.87
C ILE A 114 2.52 -9.51 -17.90
N LEU A 115 2.04 -10.27 -18.89
CA LEU A 115 2.87 -10.81 -19.98
C LEU A 115 3.61 -9.68 -20.73
N LYS A 116 2.89 -8.64 -21.12
CA LYS A 116 3.47 -7.48 -21.79
C LYS A 116 4.55 -6.80 -20.95
N LEU A 117 4.28 -6.54 -19.67
CA LEU A 117 5.20 -5.86 -18.76
C LEU A 117 6.45 -6.72 -18.49
N ALA A 118 6.30 -8.04 -18.40
CA ALA A 118 7.42 -8.97 -18.26
C ALA A 118 8.39 -8.88 -19.46
N THR A 119 7.92 -8.62 -20.69
CA THR A 119 8.80 -8.42 -21.87
C THR A 119 9.70 -7.18 -21.75
N PHE A 120 9.33 -6.22 -20.91
CA PHE A 120 10.14 -5.04 -20.59
C PHE A 120 11.08 -5.26 -19.39
N GLY A 121 11.13 -6.50 -18.85
CA GLY A 121 12.04 -6.89 -17.76
C GLY A 121 11.47 -6.64 -16.36
N ILE A 122 10.18 -6.39 -16.24
CA ILE A 122 9.49 -6.32 -14.94
C ILE A 122 9.38 -7.73 -14.37
N LYS A 123 9.86 -7.92 -13.15
CA LYS A 123 9.88 -9.22 -12.46
C LYS A 123 8.99 -9.29 -11.24
N ILE A 124 8.55 -8.15 -10.69
CA ILE A 124 7.77 -8.12 -9.47
C ILE A 124 6.49 -7.33 -9.74
N PHE A 125 5.35 -7.94 -9.46
CA PHE A 125 4.02 -7.34 -9.65
C PHE A 125 3.33 -7.20 -8.30
N ARG A 126 3.15 -5.94 -7.87
CA ARG A 126 2.40 -5.61 -6.67
C ARG A 126 0.92 -5.48 -7.03
N LEU A 127 0.09 -6.41 -6.53
CA LEU A 127 -1.35 -6.37 -6.70
C LEU A 127 -1.96 -5.40 -5.69
N ASP A 128 -2.23 -4.18 -6.14
CA ASP A 128 -2.78 -3.11 -5.31
C ASP A 128 -4.23 -3.39 -4.92
N ALA A 129 -4.54 -3.23 -3.63
CA ALA A 129 -5.89 -3.39 -3.08
C ALA A 129 -6.58 -4.72 -3.44
N VAL A 130 -5.82 -5.78 -3.63
CA VAL A 130 -6.27 -7.07 -4.15
C VAL A 130 -7.39 -7.72 -3.30
N ALA A 131 -7.43 -7.45 -2.01
CA ALA A 131 -8.45 -7.99 -1.10
C ALA A 131 -9.90 -7.59 -1.46
N PHE A 132 -10.07 -6.56 -2.28
CA PHE A 132 -11.38 -6.04 -2.70
C PHE A 132 -11.87 -6.56 -4.05
N LEU A 133 -11.18 -7.51 -4.71
CA LEU A 133 -11.51 -7.92 -6.08
C LEU A 133 -12.94 -8.47 -6.24
N TRP A 134 -13.38 -9.33 -5.33
CA TRP A 134 -14.66 -10.00 -5.45
C TRP A 134 -15.75 -9.35 -4.61
N LYS A 135 -16.94 -9.18 -5.20
CA LYS A 135 -18.09 -8.56 -4.55
C LYS A 135 -19.30 -9.51 -4.58
N GLU A 136 -19.91 -9.71 -3.40
CA GLU A 136 -21.14 -10.51 -3.23
C GLU A 136 -22.13 -9.76 -2.35
N SER A 137 -23.42 -9.78 -2.72
CA SER A 137 -24.48 -9.15 -1.96
C SER A 137 -24.57 -9.74 -0.54
N GLY A 138 -24.72 -8.89 0.47
CA GLY A 138 -24.81 -9.32 1.87
C GLY A 138 -23.49 -9.80 2.50
N SER A 139 -22.35 -9.69 1.77
CA SER A 139 -21.01 -10.03 2.27
C SER A 139 -20.22 -8.80 2.65
N THR A 140 -19.01 -9.01 3.20
CA THR A 140 -18.05 -7.94 3.50
C THR A 140 -17.44 -7.31 2.24
N CYS A 141 -17.52 -7.96 1.09
CA CYS A 141 -16.82 -7.63 -0.16
C CYS A 141 -15.32 -7.39 0.03
N LEU A 142 -14.74 -8.12 0.98
CA LEU A 142 -13.32 -8.03 1.36
C LEU A 142 -12.83 -9.44 1.70
N ASN A 143 -11.67 -9.81 1.17
CA ASN A 143 -11.01 -11.08 1.45
C ASN A 143 -11.90 -12.32 1.21
N LEU A 144 -12.70 -12.29 0.15
CA LEU A 144 -13.61 -13.38 -0.18
C LEU A 144 -12.87 -14.55 -0.87
N PRO A 145 -13.36 -15.81 -0.74
CA PRO A 145 -12.71 -16.99 -1.33
C PRO A 145 -12.39 -16.85 -2.82
N LYS A 146 -13.29 -16.23 -3.60
CA LYS A 146 -13.06 -16.00 -5.03
C LYS A 146 -11.89 -15.06 -5.34
N THR A 147 -11.56 -14.15 -4.44
CA THR A 147 -10.35 -13.33 -4.54
C THR A 147 -9.10 -14.21 -4.49
N HIS A 148 -9.05 -15.16 -3.57
CA HIS A 148 -7.95 -16.12 -3.43
C HIS A 148 -7.82 -17.02 -4.67
N GLU A 149 -8.93 -17.50 -5.24
CA GLU A 149 -8.91 -18.29 -6.47
C GLU A 149 -8.32 -17.52 -7.66
N ILE A 150 -8.62 -16.22 -7.78
CA ILE A 150 -8.04 -15.35 -8.80
C ILE A 150 -6.52 -15.23 -8.62
N ILE A 151 -6.05 -15.07 -7.37
CA ILE A 151 -4.63 -14.93 -7.08
C ILE A 151 -3.89 -16.25 -7.37
N LYS A 152 -4.47 -17.40 -7.01
CA LYS A 152 -3.93 -18.73 -7.36
C LYS A 152 -3.77 -18.88 -8.87
N LEU A 153 -4.79 -18.54 -9.63
CA LEU A 153 -4.71 -18.59 -11.09
C LEU A 153 -3.63 -17.68 -11.65
N LEU A 154 -3.50 -16.45 -11.13
CA LEU A 154 -2.40 -15.55 -11.53
C LEU A 154 -1.04 -16.12 -11.16
N ARG A 155 -0.93 -16.76 -9.98
CA ARG A 155 0.30 -17.43 -9.54
C ARG A 155 0.68 -18.57 -10.49
N ASP A 156 -0.24 -19.47 -10.77
CA ASP A 156 -0.01 -20.60 -11.69
C ASP A 156 0.46 -20.12 -13.07
N ILE A 157 -0.15 -19.05 -13.59
CA ILE A 157 0.22 -18.50 -14.88
C ILE A 157 1.64 -17.92 -14.87
N VAL A 158 2.00 -17.12 -13.86
CA VAL A 158 3.34 -16.50 -13.83
C VAL A 158 4.42 -17.53 -13.60
N ASP A 159 4.18 -18.56 -12.79
CA ASP A 159 5.14 -19.64 -12.54
C ASP A 159 5.42 -20.49 -13.81
N GLN A 160 4.43 -20.63 -14.70
CA GLN A 160 4.62 -21.29 -16.00
C GLN A 160 5.39 -20.44 -17.02
N ILE A 161 5.35 -19.11 -16.88
CA ILE A 161 6.02 -18.18 -17.80
C ILE A 161 7.49 -18.00 -17.42
N ASP A 162 7.74 -17.68 -16.16
CA ASP A 162 9.08 -17.43 -15.62
C ASP A 162 9.05 -17.56 -14.09
N ASN A 163 9.69 -18.57 -13.54
CA ASN A 163 9.79 -18.82 -12.09
C ASN A 163 10.47 -17.69 -11.30
N ASN A 164 11.02 -16.67 -11.98
CA ASN A 164 11.57 -15.48 -11.35
C ASN A 164 10.55 -14.33 -11.22
N ILE A 165 9.33 -14.51 -11.73
CA ILE A 165 8.27 -13.53 -11.54
C ILE A 165 7.68 -13.68 -10.14
N ILE A 166 7.55 -12.55 -9.45
CA ILE A 166 7.07 -12.47 -8.07
C ILE A 166 5.76 -11.72 -8.03
N ILE A 167 4.74 -12.31 -7.42
CA ILE A 167 3.49 -11.66 -7.07
C ILE A 167 3.56 -11.20 -5.62
N VAL A 168 3.27 -9.91 -5.39
CA VAL A 168 3.18 -9.30 -4.06
C VAL A 168 1.75 -8.84 -3.83
N THR A 169 1.10 -9.27 -2.76
CA THR A 169 -0.26 -8.80 -2.42
C THR A 169 -0.21 -7.65 -1.43
N GLU A 170 -0.91 -6.57 -1.77
CA GLU A 170 -1.13 -5.42 -0.89
C GLU A 170 -2.50 -5.56 -0.22
N THR A 171 -2.48 -5.92 1.06
CA THR A 171 -3.68 -6.22 1.85
C THR A 171 -3.53 -5.65 3.26
N ASN A 172 -4.18 -4.51 3.50
CA ASN A 172 -4.19 -3.86 4.83
C ASN A 172 -5.23 -4.54 5.74
N LEU A 173 -4.96 -5.80 6.11
CA LEU A 173 -5.84 -6.70 6.84
C LEU A 173 -5.25 -7.13 8.20
N PRO A 174 -6.06 -7.64 9.13
CA PRO A 174 -5.56 -8.32 10.33
C PRO A 174 -4.62 -9.48 9.99
N LYS A 175 -3.73 -9.83 10.93
CA LYS A 175 -2.64 -10.80 10.73
C LYS A 175 -3.09 -12.09 10.04
N HIS A 176 -4.15 -12.74 10.55
CA HIS A 176 -4.58 -14.04 10.03
C HIS A 176 -5.13 -13.97 8.61
N GLU A 177 -5.87 -12.91 8.29
CA GLU A 177 -6.38 -12.66 6.92
C GLU A 177 -5.24 -12.32 5.96
N ASN A 178 -4.25 -11.54 6.41
CA ASN A 178 -3.09 -11.21 5.59
C ASN A 178 -2.22 -12.44 5.30
N LEU A 179 -2.01 -13.32 6.30
CA LEU A 179 -1.27 -14.57 6.13
C LEU A 179 -1.95 -15.55 5.17
N SER A 180 -3.28 -15.50 5.05
CA SER A 180 -4.00 -16.39 4.13
C SER A 180 -3.62 -16.20 2.67
N TYR A 181 -3.03 -15.05 2.31
CA TYR A 181 -2.52 -14.79 0.94
C TYR A 181 -1.27 -15.55 0.56
N PHE A 182 -0.63 -16.27 1.47
CA PHE A 182 0.35 -17.29 1.10
C PHE A 182 -0.32 -18.57 0.57
N GLY A 183 -1.61 -18.78 0.92
CA GLY A 183 -2.32 -20.01 0.59
C GLY A 183 -1.64 -21.23 1.17
N LYS A 184 -1.50 -22.27 0.34
CA LYS A 184 -0.66 -23.45 0.58
C LYS A 184 0.65 -23.36 -0.22
N ASN A 185 1.25 -22.18 -0.27
CA ASN A 185 2.35 -21.80 -1.16
C ASN A 185 1.93 -21.71 -2.64
N ASP A 186 0.67 -21.40 -2.87
CA ASP A 186 0.02 -21.38 -4.19
C ASP A 186 -0.66 -20.05 -4.52
N GLU A 187 -0.46 -19.01 -3.66
CA GLU A 187 -0.99 -17.67 -3.88
C GLU A 187 0.15 -16.64 -4.04
N ALA A 188 0.23 -15.60 -3.20
CA ALA A 188 1.29 -14.62 -3.30
C ALA A 188 2.66 -15.20 -2.95
N HIS A 189 3.70 -14.80 -3.67
CA HIS A 189 5.08 -15.07 -3.29
C HIS A 189 5.46 -14.21 -2.07
N TRP A 190 5.08 -12.93 -2.07
CA TRP A 190 5.35 -12.01 -0.98
C TRP A 190 4.06 -11.35 -0.49
N ILE A 191 3.98 -11.15 0.82
CA ILE A 191 2.90 -10.38 1.44
C ILE A 191 3.48 -9.22 2.24
N TYR A 192 2.79 -8.08 2.24
CA TYR A 192 3.16 -6.93 3.05
C TYR A 192 3.02 -7.22 4.55
N ASN A 193 4.01 -6.85 5.34
CA ASN A 193 3.99 -7.01 6.79
C ASN A 193 3.40 -5.76 7.46
N PHE A 194 2.11 -5.53 7.24
CA PHE A 194 1.37 -4.34 7.69
C PHE A 194 1.36 -4.08 9.21
N PRO A 195 1.46 -5.08 10.11
CA PRO A 195 1.58 -4.79 11.54
C PRO A 195 2.87 -4.06 11.93
N LEU A 196 3.96 -4.20 11.18
CA LEU A 196 5.26 -3.60 11.52
C LEU A 196 5.23 -2.08 11.73
N PRO A 197 4.71 -1.26 10.80
CA PRO A 197 4.74 0.18 10.95
C PRO A 197 4.13 0.68 12.26
N PRO A 198 2.87 0.36 12.62
CA PRO A 198 2.28 0.83 13.87
C PRO A 198 2.94 0.24 15.12
N LEU A 199 3.41 -1.02 15.10
CA LEU A 199 4.08 -1.64 16.23
C LEU A 199 5.46 -1.02 16.50
N ILE A 200 6.23 -0.76 15.46
CA ILE A 200 7.54 -0.09 15.57
C ILE A 200 7.36 1.33 16.07
N VAL A 201 6.42 2.08 15.52
CA VAL A 201 6.13 3.45 15.97
C VAL A 201 5.71 3.45 17.44
N ASN A 202 4.81 2.55 17.86
CA ASN A 202 4.41 2.43 19.27
C ASN A 202 5.60 2.11 20.17
N THR A 203 6.44 1.16 19.76
CA THR A 203 7.64 0.75 20.50
C THR A 203 8.56 1.92 20.77
N PHE A 204 8.88 2.72 19.76
CA PHE A 204 9.81 3.84 19.92
C PHE A 204 9.19 5.05 20.62
N LEU A 205 7.89 5.30 20.44
CA LEU A 205 7.21 6.42 21.11
C LEU A 205 7.13 6.22 22.63
N PHE A 206 6.97 4.97 23.09
CA PHE A 206 6.73 4.65 24.49
C PHE A 206 7.87 3.84 25.14
N ALA A 207 8.97 3.62 24.44
CA ALA A 207 10.12 2.84 24.91
C ALA A 207 9.73 1.44 25.45
N ASN A 208 8.75 0.79 24.81
CA ASN A 208 8.21 -0.51 25.20
C ASN A 208 8.10 -1.46 24.00
N SER A 209 8.97 -2.46 23.96
CA SER A 209 9.01 -3.46 22.89
C SER A 209 8.12 -4.70 23.14
N ASN A 210 7.44 -4.80 24.26
CA ASN A 210 6.74 -6.02 24.66
C ASN A 210 5.75 -6.52 23.59
N VAL A 211 4.96 -5.62 23.01
CA VAL A 211 3.97 -6.01 21.99
C VAL A 211 4.67 -6.43 20.70
N LEU A 212 5.65 -5.66 20.25
CA LEU A 212 6.43 -5.98 19.04
C LEU A 212 7.15 -7.32 19.20
N THR A 213 7.78 -7.58 20.34
CA THR A 213 8.46 -8.85 20.64
C THR A 213 7.48 -10.02 20.65
N LYS A 214 6.38 -9.92 21.39
CA LYS A 214 5.36 -10.97 21.43
C LYS A 214 4.75 -11.26 20.06
N TRP A 215 4.53 -10.23 19.26
CA TRP A 215 4.03 -10.37 17.90
C TRP A 215 5.09 -11.06 17.01
N SER A 216 6.34 -10.63 17.04
CA SER A 216 7.44 -11.21 16.26
C SER A 216 7.63 -12.71 16.58
N MET A 217 7.62 -13.08 17.86
CA MET A 217 7.73 -14.49 18.29
C MET A 217 6.57 -15.38 17.80
N LYS A 218 5.42 -14.79 17.47
CA LYS A 218 4.23 -15.49 16.95
C LYS A 218 4.10 -15.45 15.43
N MET A 219 5.02 -14.80 14.74
CA MET A 219 5.01 -14.83 13.27
C MET A 219 5.51 -16.20 12.81
N PRO A 220 4.74 -16.91 11.95
CA PRO A 220 5.25 -18.14 11.36
C PRO A 220 6.41 -17.82 10.42
N PRO A 221 7.42 -18.70 10.31
CA PRO A 221 8.43 -18.56 9.26
C PRO A 221 7.78 -18.64 7.89
N ALA A 222 8.31 -17.88 6.93
CA ALA A 222 7.85 -18.00 5.55
C ALA A 222 8.28 -19.36 4.98
N GLN A 223 7.41 -19.96 4.17
CA GLN A 223 7.75 -21.19 3.44
C GLN A 223 8.75 -20.90 2.32
N VAL A 224 9.46 -21.90 1.86
CA VAL A 224 10.39 -21.78 0.73
C VAL A 224 9.64 -21.22 -0.49
N GLY A 225 10.19 -20.17 -1.10
CA GLY A 225 9.55 -19.45 -2.20
C GLY A 225 8.65 -18.28 -1.78
N ASN A 226 8.34 -18.15 -0.48
CA ASN A 226 7.55 -17.06 0.08
C ASN A 226 8.41 -16.11 0.91
N ALA A 227 7.98 -14.85 1.05
CA ALA A 227 8.63 -13.90 1.94
C ALA A 227 7.65 -12.84 2.47
N TYR A 228 7.98 -12.30 3.64
CA TYR A 228 7.37 -11.08 4.16
C TYR A 228 8.06 -9.86 3.54
N LEU A 229 7.29 -8.91 3.00
CA LEU A 229 7.81 -7.61 2.63
C LEU A 229 7.76 -6.69 3.86
N ASN A 230 8.89 -6.51 4.52
CA ASN A 230 9.02 -5.76 5.77
C ASN A 230 9.24 -4.29 5.49
N PHE A 231 8.30 -3.45 5.86
CA PHE A 231 8.36 -2.00 5.68
C PHE A 231 7.90 -1.29 6.95
N ILE A 232 8.31 -0.05 7.11
CA ILE A 232 7.89 0.81 8.24
C ILE A 232 7.36 2.16 7.79
N ALA A 233 7.51 2.48 6.52
CA ALA A 233 6.94 3.65 5.87
C ALA A 233 6.65 3.36 4.41
N SER A 234 5.68 4.05 3.85
CA SER A 234 5.33 4.01 2.43
C SER A 234 4.79 5.37 1.97
N HIS A 235 4.31 5.44 0.73
CA HIS A 235 3.58 6.59 0.20
C HIS A 235 2.18 6.76 0.83
N ASP A 236 1.69 5.75 1.55
CA ASP A 236 0.48 5.81 2.35
C ASP A 236 0.80 6.26 3.79
N GLY A 237 -0.22 6.55 4.58
CA GLY A 237 -0.05 6.77 6.01
C GLY A 237 0.24 5.47 6.77
N ILE A 238 0.53 5.60 8.06
CA ILE A 238 0.68 4.45 8.96
C ILE A 238 -0.71 3.85 9.19
N GLY A 239 -0.93 2.63 8.70
CA GLY A 239 -2.19 1.91 8.84
C GLY A 239 -2.47 1.53 10.30
N MET A 240 -3.67 1.84 10.80
CA MET A 240 -4.04 1.54 12.19
C MET A 240 -4.76 0.19 12.32
N ARG A 241 -5.46 -0.27 11.28
CA ARG A 241 -6.17 -1.55 11.30
C ARG A 241 -5.30 -2.76 11.63
N PRO A 242 -4.06 -2.88 11.12
CA PRO A 242 -3.18 -4.01 11.45
C PRO A 242 -2.71 -4.03 12.91
N ALA A 243 -2.87 -2.94 13.65
CA ALA A 243 -2.58 -2.88 15.08
C ALA A 243 -3.76 -3.34 15.95
N GLU A 244 -4.98 -3.42 15.40
CA GLU A 244 -6.18 -3.86 16.12
C GLU A 244 -6.00 -5.31 16.59
N GLY A 245 -6.31 -5.57 17.87
CA GLY A 245 -6.09 -6.86 18.51
C GLY A 245 -4.64 -7.17 18.90
N LEU A 246 -3.67 -6.34 18.48
CA LEU A 246 -2.28 -6.40 18.92
C LEU A 246 -1.99 -5.35 19.98
N LEU A 247 -2.39 -4.11 19.75
CA LEU A 247 -2.41 -3.04 20.73
C LEU A 247 -3.82 -2.91 21.31
N SER A 248 -3.90 -2.59 22.59
CA SER A 248 -5.18 -2.23 23.24
C SER A 248 -5.70 -0.89 22.71
N ASP A 249 -7.01 -0.65 22.81
CA ASP A 249 -7.61 0.62 22.43
C ASP A 249 -6.98 1.82 23.15
N SER A 250 -6.57 1.62 24.43
CA SER A 250 -5.85 2.62 25.21
C SER A 250 -4.47 2.94 24.63
N GLU A 251 -3.72 1.93 24.20
CA GLU A 251 -2.40 2.11 23.58
C GLU A 251 -2.54 2.80 22.22
N ILE A 252 -3.50 2.38 21.39
CA ILE A 252 -3.79 3.03 20.11
C ILE A 252 -4.15 4.50 20.35
N LYS A 253 -5.03 4.80 21.30
CA LYS A 253 -5.42 6.19 21.63
C LYS A 253 -4.22 7.03 22.08
N LYS A 254 -3.37 6.51 22.96
CA LYS A 254 -2.14 7.20 23.39
C LYS A 254 -1.21 7.47 22.21
N MET A 255 -1.01 6.48 21.32
CA MET A 255 -0.19 6.63 20.12
C MET A 255 -0.75 7.71 19.20
N LEU A 256 -2.05 7.72 18.92
CA LEU A 256 -2.70 8.74 18.09
C LEU A 256 -2.53 10.15 18.67
N VAL A 257 -2.68 10.31 20.00
CA VAL A 257 -2.45 11.61 20.67
C VAL A 257 -1.01 12.08 20.45
N ARG A 258 -0.02 11.19 20.60
CA ARG A 258 1.39 11.54 20.37
C ARG A 258 1.65 11.86 18.90
N LEU A 259 1.17 11.05 17.97
CA LEU A 259 1.31 11.31 16.53
C LEU A 259 0.69 12.65 16.12
N LYS A 260 -0.47 13.02 16.69
CA LYS A 260 -1.08 14.35 16.47
C LYS A 260 -0.15 15.48 16.91
N LYS A 261 0.48 15.35 18.09
CA LYS A 261 1.48 16.32 18.59
C LYS A 261 2.72 16.40 17.68
N ASN A 262 3.10 15.28 17.05
CA ASN A 262 4.21 15.21 16.11
C ASN A 262 3.83 15.68 14.68
N GLY A 263 2.61 16.19 14.46
CA GLY A 263 2.16 16.78 13.20
C GLY A 263 1.36 15.86 12.28
N SER A 264 0.82 14.74 12.78
CA SER A 264 -0.03 13.85 11.99
C SER A 264 -1.39 14.44 11.69
N GLN A 265 -1.92 14.12 10.51
CA GLN A 265 -3.34 14.18 10.17
C GLN A 265 -3.90 12.75 10.10
N PHE A 266 -5.21 12.58 10.35
CA PHE A 266 -5.83 11.26 10.38
C PHE A 266 -6.87 11.11 9.28
N SER A 267 -6.77 10.00 8.54
CA SER A 267 -7.84 9.54 7.66
C SER A 267 -8.73 8.58 8.45
N MET A 268 -10.05 8.78 8.32
CA MET A 268 -11.04 8.02 9.08
C MET A 268 -11.65 6.89 8.25
N ARG A 269 -12.18 5.87 8.89
CA ARG A 269 -13.05 4.85 8.30
C ARG A 269 -14.33 4.69 9.13
N LYS A 270 -15.43 4.43 8.47
CA LYS A 270 -16.68 4.07 9.14
C LYS A 270 -16.60 2.61 9.59
N VAL A 271 -16.90 2.36 10.84
CA VAL A 271 -17.04 1.00 11.43
C VAL A 271 -18.52 0.64 11.53
N SER A 272 -19.34 1.62 11.85
CA SER A 272 -20.80 1.55 11.85
C SER A 272 -21.40 2.90 11.47
N THR A 273 -22.73 3.01 11.46
CA THR A 273 -23.44 4.29 11.21
C THR A 273 -23.14 5.36 12.27
N LYS A 274 -22.62 4.97 13.44
CA LYS A 274 -22.35 5.87 14.59
C LYS A 274 -20.89 5.89 15.04
N GLU A 275 -20.04 5.02 14.49
CA GLU A 275 -18.65 4.89 14.94
C GLU A 275 -17.68 5.03 13.80
N GLU A 276 -16.70 5.93 13.98
CA GLU A 276 -15.55 6.10 13.11
C GLU A 276 -14.26 5.75 13.86
N LYS A 277 -13.33 5.08 13.19
CA LYS A 277 -11.98 4.82 13.68
C LYS A 277 -10.95 5.40 12.73
N VAL A 278 -9.77 5.69 13.27
CA VAL A 278 -8.63 6.11 12.44
C VAL A 278 -8.23 4.93 11.55
N TYR A 279 -8.21 5.17 10.24
CA TYR A 279 -7.72 4.21 9.25
C TYR A 279 -6.23 4.37 9.04
N GLU A 280 -5.75 5.60 8.85
CA GLU A 280 -4.34 5.95 8.65
C GLU A 280 -3.94 7.18 9.47
N ALA A 281 -2.71 7.15 10.01
CA ALA A 281 -2.01 8.33 10.49
C ALA A 281 -1.09 8.84 9.37
N ASN A 282 -1.44 9.98 8.79
CA ASN A 282 -0.70 10.60 7.69
C ASN A 282 0.39 11.50 8.27
N ILE A 283 1.62 11.02 8.20
CA ILE A 283 2.81 11.65 8.78
C ILE A 283 4.05 11.00 8.17
N SER A 284 5.14 11.74 7.97
CA SER A 284 6.42 11.12 7.64
C SER A 284 6.93 10.29 8.82
N LEU A 285 7.59 9.18 8.57
CA LEU A 285 8.12 8.34 9.64
C LEU A 285 9.12 9.10 10.51
N PHE A 286 9.92 10.00 9.92
CA PHE A 286 10.86 10.81 10.68
C PHE A 286 10.14 11.70 11.70
N ASN A 287 9.09 12.40 11.28
CA ASN A 287 8.28 13.19 12.21
C ASN A 287 7.54 12.31 13.23
N ALA A 288 7.04 11.13 12.83
CA ALA A 288 6.38 10.21 13.75
C ALA A 288 7.30 9.83 14.93
N LEU A 289 8.60 9.65 14.67
CA LEU A 289 9.60 9.25 15.66
C LEU A 289 10.41 10.42 16.24
N GLN A 290 10.15 11.66 15.82
CA GLN A 290 10.97 12.80 16.17
C GLN A 290 10.95 13.13 17.66
N TYR A 291 9.74 13.20 18.25
CA TYR A 291 9.57 13.58 19.65
C TYR A 291 8.88 12.48 20.44
N THR A 292 9.36 12.23 21.65
CA THR A 292 8.77 11.29 22.62
C THR A 292 8.58 11.98 23.96
N ASP A 293 7.94 11.31 24.93
CA ASP A 293 7.79 11.89 26.28
C ASP A 293 9.12 12.05 27.01
N SER A 294 10.09 11.17 26.71
CA SER A 294 11.45 11.18 27.29
C SER A 294 12.46 12.00 26.49
N ASP A 295 12.13 12.40 25.26
CA ASP A 295 12.99 13.20 24.38
C ASP A 295 12.15 14.25 23.66
N ARG A 296 11.77 15.29 24.40
CA ARG A 296 10.87 16.35 23.92
C ARG A 296 11.52 17.25 22.87
N ASP A 297 12.84 17.35 22.90
CA ASP A 297 13.63 18.20 21.98
C ASP A 297 14.06 17.43 20.73
N GLY A 298 13.86 16.09 20.70
CA GLY A 298 14.21 15.25 19.56
C GLY A 298 15.70 15.03 19.34
N VAL A 299 16.50 15.13 20.42
CA VAL A 299 17.97 14.95 20.37
C VAL A 299 18.33 13.57 19.79
N PHE A 300 17.55 12.55 20.10
CA PHE A 300 17.76 11.18 19.62
C PHE A 300 16.89 10.80 18.40
N ALA A 301 16.25 11.76 17.74
CA ALA A 301 15.33 11.50 16.62
C ALA A 301 15.98 10.64 15.52
N LEU A 302 17.16 11.03 15.03
CA LEU A 302 17.86 10.27 13.98
C LEU A 302 18.27 8.88 14.46
N LYS A 303 18.75 8.73 15.68
CA LYS A 303 19.12 7.42 16.24
C LYS A 303 17.92 6.49 16.33
N ARG A 304 16.76 6.99 16.80
CA ARG A 304 15.49 6.22 16.81
C ARG A 304 15.08 5.81 15.40
N PHE A 305 15.18 6.73 14.46
CA PHE A 305 14.81 6.49 13.07
C PHE A 305 15.68 5.40 12.43
N ILE A 306 16.99 5.44 12.63
CA ILE A 306 17.93 4.41 12.15
C ILE A 306 17.67 3.07 12.85
N ALA A 307 17.47 3.06 14.17
CA ALA A 307 17.15 1.85 14.92
C ALA A 307 15.84 1.19 14.42
N ALA A 308 14.82 1.98 14.08
CA ALA A 308 13.59 1.46 13.49
C ALA A 308 13.85 0.75 12.15
N HIS A 309 14.70 1.31 11.29
CA HIS A 309 15.08 0.66 10.03
C HIS A 309 15.98 -0.58 10.25
N SER A 310 16.80 -0.59 11.29
CA SER A 310 17.61 -1.77 11.64
C SER A 310 16.74 -2.99 11.98
N ILE A 311 15.56 -2.78 12.55
CA ILE A 311 14.63 -3.88 12.87
C ILE A 311 14.20 -4.59 11.58
N ILE A 312 13.78 -3.88 10.53
CA ILE A 312 13.36 -4.51 9.28
C ILE A 312 14.50 -5.18 8.53
N LEU A 313 15.73 -4.78 8.77
CA LEU A 313 16.92 -5.42 8.23
C LEU A 313 17.31 -6.68 9.02
N SER A 314 16.92 -6.81 10.28
CA SER A 314 17.31 -7.93 11.16
C SER A 314 16.30 -9.08 11.21
N ILE A 315 15.07 -8.88 10.74
CA ILE A 315 14.04 -9.92 10.73
C ILE A 315 13.95 -10.64 9.38
N GLU A 316 13.37 -11.85 9.40
CA GLU A 316 13.14 -12.63 8.20
C GLU A 316 12.27 -11.89 7.18
N GLY A 317 12.63 -11.94 5.90
CA GLY A 317 11.89 -11.36 4.78
C GLY A 317 12.69 -10.36 3.96
N VAL A 318 12.02 -9.64 3.09
CA VAL A 318 12.57 -8.63 2.20
C VAL A 318 12.36 -7.24 2.83
N PRO A 319 13.41 -6.52 3.21
CA PRO A 319 13.29 -5.17 3.75
C PRO A 319 12.95 -4.19 2.62
N ALA A 320 11.96 -3.33 2.85
CA ALA A 320 11.56 -2.29 1.92
C ALA A 320 11.71 -0.89 2.53
N PHE A 321 12.43 -0.04 1.82
CA PHE A 321 12.67 1.34 2.22
C PHE A 321 11.84 2.30 1.37
N TYR A 322 11.02 3.10 2.02
CA TYR A 322 10.34 4.19 1.35
C TYR A 322 11.35 5.25 0.94
N PHE A 323 11.28 5.75 -0.30
CA PHE A 323 12.24 6.70 -0.85
C PHE A 323 12.50 7.89 0.09
N ASN A 324 11.45 8.53 0.59
CA ASN A 324 11.59 9.66 1.50
C ASN A 324 12.19 9.28 2.86
N SER A 325 12.10 8.01 3.28
CA SER A 325 12.73 7.54 4.51
C SER A 325 14.25 7.40 4.39
N ILE A 326 14.78 7.18 3.17
CA ILE A 326 16.23 7.09 2.96
C ILE A 326 16.94 8.38 3.39
N PHE A 327 16.22 9.51 3.35
CA PHE A 327 16.75 10.84 3.65
C PHE A 327 16.16 11.44 4.94
N ALA A 328 15.52 10.67 5.80
CA ALA A 328 14.83 11.18 6.99
C ALA A 328 13.90 12.38 6.68
N THR A 329 13.21 12.34 5.55
CA THR A 329 12.39 13.43 5.06
C THR A 329 11.28 13.78 6.05
N LYS A 330 11.13 15.08 6.35
CA LYS A 330 10.10 15.60 7.23
C LYS A 330 8.74 15.72 6.53
N ASN A 331 7.70 16.04 7.30
CA ASN A 331 6.38 16.36 6.76
C ASN A 331 6.43 17.51 5.76
N ASP A 332 5.74 17.35 4.64
CA ASP A 332 5.48 18.43 3.68
C ASP A 332 4.22 19.21 4.07
N ASN A 333 4.36 20.09 5.05
CA ASN A 333 3.26 20.92 5.50
C ASN A 333 2.79 21.91 4.42
N ASN A 334 3.69 22.35 3.54
CA ASN A 334 3.36 23.32 2.48
C ASN A 334 2.42 22.68 1.45
N SER A 335 2.74 21.49 0.97
CA SER A 335 1.88 20.75 0.03
C SER A 335 0.54 20.39 0.68
N PHE A 336 0.54 19.98 1.95
CA PHE A 336 -0.70 19.71 2.68
C PHE A 336 -1.60 20.95 2.80
N LEU A 337 -1.04 22.10 3.18
CA LEU A 337 -1.81 23.36 3.30
C LEU A 337 -2.34 23.84 1.95
N LYS A 338 -1.58 23.63 0.87
CA LYS A 338 -1.98 24.03 -0.48
C LYS A 338 -3.10 23.15 -1.04
N ASN A 339 -2.99 21.83 -0.88
CA ASN A 339 -3.84 20.85 -1.57
C ASN A 339 -4.94 20.28 -0.68
N ASN A 340 -4.84 20.46 0.65
CA ASN A 340 -5.69 19.82 1.66
C ASN A 340 -5.74 18.28 1.57
N LEU A 341 -4.68 17.66 1.03
CA LEU A 341 -4.55 16.22 0.91
C LEU A 341 -3.66 15.69 2.04
N LYS A 342 -4.23 14.92 2.97
CA LYS A 342 -3.55 14.43 4.18
C LYS A 342 -2.27 13.65 3.86
N ARG A 343 -2.27 12.85 2.78
CA ARG A 343 -1.12 12.06 2.33
C ARG A 343 0.03 12.90 1.78
N ASP A 344 -0.20 14.17 1.42
CA ASP A 344 0.88 15.06 0.98
C ASP A 344 1.92 15.26 2.08
N LEU A 345 1.52 15.16 3.38
CA LEU A 345 2.45 15.24 4.50
C LEU A 345 3.67 14.29 4.36
N ASN A 346 3.44 13.07 3.90
CA ASN A 346 4.50 12.06 3.78
C ASN A 346 4.94 11.81 2.33
N ARG A 347 4.53 12.66 1.37
CA ARG A 347 4.85 12.53 -0.06
C ARG A 347 5.68 13.70 -0.58
N TYR A 348 6.67 14.16 0.20
CA TYR A 348 7.56 15.25 -0.21
C TYR A 348 8.18 14.94 -1.59
N LYS A 349 8.16 15.93 -2.47
CA LYS A 349 8.70 15.84 -3.82
C LYS A 349 10.03 16.57 -3.88
N TRP A 350 11.10 15.81 -3.79
CA TRP A 350 12.44 16.34 -3.87
C TRP A 350 12.75 16.96 -5.25
N ASN A 351 13.33 18.14 -5.25
CA ASN A 351 14.08 18.60 -6.40
C ASN A 351 15.43 17.88 -6.45
N TYR A 352 15.85 17.40 -7.63
CA TYR A 352 17.07 16.61 -7.76
C TYR A 352 18.31 17.35 -7.23
N SER A 353 18.52 18.62 -7.67
CA SER A 353 19.69 19.41 -7.25
C SER A 353 19.68 19.70 -5.75
N GLU A 354 18.52 19.98 -5.18
CA GLU A 354 18.36 20.16 -3.73
C GLU A 354 18.75 18.88 -2.97
N LEU A 355 18.22 17.72 -3.40
CA LEU A 355 18.51 16.45 -2.75
C LEU A 355 20.02 16.13 -2.81
N ILE A 356 20.66 16.30 -3.97
CA ILE A 356 22.11 16.07 -4.11
C ILE A 356 22.89 16.96 -3.15
N THR A 357 22.61 18.25 -3.11
CA THR A 357 23.25 19.18 -2.16
C THR A 357 23.10 18.70 -0.72
N LYS A 358 21.91 18.24 -0.33
CA LYS A 358 21.64 17.76 1.02
C LYS A 358 22.44 16.51 1.37
N ILE A 359 22.52 15.53 0.47
CA ILE A 359 23.21 14.25 0.73
C ILE A 359 24.73 14.34 0.54
N GLU A 360 25.27 15.43 0.00
CA GLU A 360 26.71 15.71 -0.07
C GLU A 360 27.20 16.58 1.11
N THR A 361 26.29 17.24 1.82
CA THR A 361 26.64 18.14 2.94
C THR A 361 26.64 17.36 4.26
N GLN A 362 27.80 17.06 4.81
CA GLN A 362 28.01 16.21 6.01
C GLN A 362 27.23 16.65 7.26
N SER A 363 26.94 17.94 7.41
CA SER A 363 26.23 18.48 8.57
C SER A 363 24.72 18.17 8.55
N THR A 364 24.14 17.88 7.38
CA THR A 364 22.70 17.68 7.21
C THR A 364 22.20 16.36 7.83
N THR A 365 20.93 16.34 8.20
CA THR A 365 20.27 15.11 8.67
C THR A 365 20.14 14.10 7.53
N GLU A 366 19.90 14.59 6.32
CA GLU A 366 19.75 13.80 5.11
C GLU A 366 21.03 13.01 4.79
N PHE A 367 22.19 13.67 4.80
CA PHE A 367 23.50 13.01 4.65
C PHE A 367 23.72 11.93 5.71
N LYS A 368 23.55 12.30 6.99
CA LYS A 368 23.77 11.38 8.12
C LYS A 368 22.85 10.16 8.07
N CYS A 369 21.60 10.36 7.66
CA CYS A 369 20.64 9.28 7.48
C CYS A 369 21.05 8.37 6.31
N TYR A 370 21.29 8.94 5.15
CA TYR A 370 21.68 8.24 3.93
C TYR A 370 22.90 7.35 4.14
N GLU A 371 23.99 7.90 4.69
CA GLU A 371 25.24 7.14 4.93
C GLU A 371 25.04 6.01 5.96
N GLN A 372 24.27 6.23 7.02
CA GLN A 372 24.00 5.18 8.01
C GLN A 372 23.14 4.05 7.43
N LEU A 373 22.07 4.38 6.69
CA LEU A 373 21.22 3.37 6.06
C LEU A 373 21.98 2.61 4.97
N LYS A 374 22.76 3.31 4.13
CA LYS A 374 23.63 2.69 3.12
C LYS A 374 24.56 1.65 3.72
N LYS A 375 25.21 2.01 4.85
CA LYS A 375 26.07 1.08 5.59
C LYS A 375 25.30 -0.12 6.13
N LEU A 376 24.12 0.08 6.72
CA LEU A 376 23.30 -1.01 7.25
C LEU A 376 22.80 -1.95 6.14
N ILE A 377 22.40 -1.39 4.99
CA ILE A 377 21.96 -2.17 3.83
C ILE A 377 23.11 -3.01 3.25
N SER A 378 24.34 -2.48 3.26
CA SER A 378 25.52 -3.22 2.75
C SER A 378 25.96 -4.39 3.65
N ILE A 379 25.49 -4.45 4.89
CA ILE A 379 25.75 -5.55 5.84
C ILE A 379 24.73 -6.68 5.65
N ARG A 380 23.51 -6.34 5.25
CA ARG A 380 22.42 -7.28 5.03
C ARG A 380 22.62 -8.09 3.74
#